data_3a792a35c18af2893bf7d51a78ccc742
#
_entry.id   3a792a35c18af2893bf7d51a78ccc742
#
_cell.length_a   1.000
_cell.length_b   1.000
_cell.length_c   1.000
_cell.angle_alpha   90.00
_cell.angle_beta   90.00
_cell.angle_gamma   90.00
#
_symmetry.space_group_name_H-M   'P 1'
#
loop_
_entity.id
_entity.type
_entity.pdbx_description
1 polymer ?
#
loop_
_entity_poly.entity_id
_entity_poly.type
_entity_poly.pdbx_seq_one_letter_code
_entity_poly.pdbx_strand_id
1 'polypeptide(L)'
;MTALRAARILTGEGGTSASPAWLVIGDGRIVATGTGPAPAGATDLGDALLAPGLVDIQVNGSGAVDFARASVDEIVAAIDDRTIGGCTACLPTICSAPLDAYAGMLDRLAAVRAARPETVLGVHLEGPFLGGAPGAHPPELLRTADVEWLQALCDRYGDLIRLVTLAPEADPGHAATRGLSERGVTVALGHSTVDYDGARASADAGATLATHLFNGMGPLHHRAPGLPGAALTYRPLVPSIIPDGVHVHPALVRLALDARPDAVIVTDAVATAAPVAARDGAAYLPDGTLAGSTLTMLDAVQRVVALGVPPAIAIRHATHNAASAVGANDRGRVAPGARADVIALDPDTLALRGVWVDGESLS
;
A
#
# COMPACT_ATOMS: atom_id res chain seq x y z
N MET A 1 -0.70 -13.99 27.29
CA MET A 1 -1.12 -14.76 26.07
C MET A 1 -2.63 -14.58 25.90
N THR A 2 -3.06 -14.21 24.73
CA THR A 2 -4.47 -14.04 24.34
C THR A 2 -4.81 -15.07 23.27
N ALA A 3 -5.97 -15.71 23.36
CA ALA A 3 -6.46 -16.60 22.32
C ALA A 3 -7.74 -16.05 21.73
N LEU A 4 -7.87 -16.08 20.40
CA LEU A 4 -9.06 -15.70 19.66
C LEU A 4 -9.61 -16.93 18.93
N ARG A 5 -10.93 -17.11 18.96
CA ARG A 5 -11.66 -18.12 18.21
C ARG A 5 -12.66 -17.43 17.27
N ALA A 6 -12.77 -17.90 16.04
CA ALA A 6 -13.68 -17.38 15.05
C ALA A 6 -14.22 -18.51 14.17
N ALA A 7 -15.17 -18.21 13.29
CA ALA A 7 -15.64 -19.20 12.35
C ALA A 7 -14.52 -19.66 11.42
N ARG A 8 -13.73 -18.73 10.88
CA ARG A 8 -12.62 -19.04 9.97
C ARG A 8 -11.49 -18.02 10.09
N ILE A 9 -10.30 -18.40 9.61
CA ILE A 9 -9.17 -17.52 9.42
C ILE A 9 -8.86 -17.44 7.92
N LEU A 10 -8.82 -16.20 7.39
CA LEU A 10 -8.22 -15.89 6.09
C LEU A 10 -6.72 -15.71 6.31
N THR A 11 -5.89 -16.56 5.70
CA THR A 11 -4.47 -16.64 6.08
C THR A 11 -3.62 -15.46 5.64
N GLY A 12 -4.14 -14.63 4.71
CA GLY A 12 -3.39 -13.57 4.06
C GLY A 12 -2.64 -14.04 2.81
N GLU A 13 -2.41 -15.35 2.67
CA GLU A 13 -1.75 -15.95 1.51
C GLU A 13 -2.74 -16.52 0.48
N GLY A 14 -4.01 -16.14 0.60
CA GLY A 14 -5.11 -16.59 -0.28
C GLY A 14 -5.82 -17.85 0.20
N GLY A 15 -5.41 -18.41 1.34
CA GLY A 15 -6.05 -19.56 1.97
C GLY A 15 -7.15 -19.18 2.97
N THR A 16 -8.04 -20.15 3.25
CA THR A 16 -9.05 -20.07 4.30
C THR A 16 -8.97 -21.33 5.15
N SER A 17 -8.96 -21.18 6.49
CA SER A 17 -8.95 -22.32 7.41
C SER A 17 -10.26 -23.12 7.36
N ALA A 18 -10.23 -24.34 7.88
CA ALA A 18 -11.46 -25.05 8.28
C ALA A 18 -12.14 -24.32 9.47
N SER A 19 -13.43 -24.63 9.69
CA SER A 19 -14.23 -24.04 10.78
C SER A 19 -14.46 -25.06 11.90
N PRO A 20 -14.47 -24.65 13.18
CA PRO A 20 -14.02 -23.34 13.71
C PRO A 20 -12.49 -23.24 13.72
N ALA A 21 -11.98 -22.02 13.73
CA ALA A 21 -10.55 -21.74 13.76
C ALA A 21 -10.17 -20.86 14.96
N TRP A 22 -8.90 -20.93 15.36
CA TRP A 22 -8.38 -20.14 16.45
C TRP A 22 -6.92 -19.75 16.22
N LEU A 23 -6.50 -18.69 16.88
CA LEU A 23 -5.10 -18.28 17.00
C LEU A 23 -4.76 -17.92 18.45
N VAL A 24 -3.47 -18.04 18.79
CA VAL A 24 -2.91 -17.65 20.08
C VAL A 24 -1.87 -16.56 19.86
N ILE A 25 -1.95 -15.51 20.66
CA ILE A 25 -1.05 -14.35 20.64
C ILE A 25 -0.18 -14.38 21.91
N GLY A 26 1.10 -14.16 21.75
CA GLY A 26 2.06 -13.97 22.83
C GLY A 26 3.17 -13.01 22.39
N ASP A 27 3.47 -12.02 23.22
CA ASP A 27 4.52 -11.03 22.99
C ASP A 27 4.41 -10.36 21.61
N GLY A 28 3.21 -9.88 21.29
CA GLY A 28 2.90 -9.18 20.04
C GLY A 28 2.92 -10.04 18.78
N ARG A 29 3.07 -11.38 18.91
CA ARG A 29 3.17 -12.30 17.79
C ARG A 29 2.14 -13.42 17.86
N ILE A 30 1.80 -13.95 16.70
CA ILE A 30 1.01 -15.19 16.60
C ILE A 30 1.94 -16.35 16.96
N VAL A 31 1.65 -17.05 18.05
CA VAL A 31 2.46 -18.20 18.50
C VAL A 31 1.92 -19.53 18.00
N ALA A 32 0.60 -19.61 17.76
CA ALA A 32 -0.05 -20.81 17.22
C ALA A 32 -1.33 -20.45 16.48
N THR A 33 -1.69 -21.29 15.51
CA THR A 33 -3.00 -21.29 14.85
C THR A 33 -3.52 -22.73 14.75
N GLY A 34 -4.82 -22.91 14.74
CA GLY A 34 -5.41 -24.23 14.59
C GLY A 34 -6.89 -24.22 14.26
N THR A 35 -7.47 -25.42 14.17
CA THR A 35 -8.90 -25.64 13.89
C THR A 35 -9.50 -26.59 14.92
N GLY A 36 -10.82 -26.60 15.07
CA GLY A 36 -11.51 -27.40 16.08
C GLY A 36 -11.58 -26.68 17.44
N PRO A 37 -11.51 -27.44 18.58
CA PRO A 37 -11.60 -26.85 19.91
C PRO A 37 -10.48 -25.83 20.16
N ALA A 38 -10.88 -24.63 20.54
CA ALA A 38 -9.93 -23.56 20.89
C ALA A 38 -9.31 -23.80 22.29
N PRO A 39 -8.13 -23.23 22.57
CA PRO A 39 -7.57 -23.20 23.92
C PRO A 39 -8.54 -22.64 24.96
N ALA A 40 -8.44 -23.13 26.19
CA ALA A 40 -9.26 -22.61 27.28
C ALA A 40 -9.04 -21.11 27.48
N GLY A 41 -10.13 -20.35 27.71
CA GLY A 41 -10.10 -18.91 27.88
C GLY A 41 -10.00 -18.10 26.57
N ALA A 42 -10.14 -18.74 25.41
CA ALA A 42 -10.20 -18.02 24.13
C ALA A 42 -11.42 -17.10 24.06
N THR A 43 -11.21 -15.87 23.59
CA THR A 43 -12.30 -14.95 23.24
C THR A 43 -13.01 -15.48 22.01
N ASP A 44 -14.32 -15.74 22.14
CA ASP A 44 -15.15 -16.23 21.03
C ASP A 44 -15.72 -15.06 20.22
N LEU A 45 -15.33 -14.95 18.97
CA LEU A 45 -15.79 -13.93 18.03
C LEU A 45 -16.96 -14.43 17.16
N GLY A 46 -17.55 -15.57 17.51
CA GLY A 46 -18.72 -16.13 16.84
C GLY A 46 -18.44 -16.53 15.40
N ASP A 47 -19.28 -15.99 14.49
CA ASP A 47 -19.21 -16.26 13.05
C ASP A 47 -18.17 -15.43 12.29
N ALA A 48 -17.43 -14.56 12.98
CA ALA A 48 -16.44 -13.67 12.35
C ALA A 48 -15.40 -14.42 11.50
N LEU A 49 -14.88 -13.71 10.51
CA LEU A 49 -13.67 -14.07 9.78
C LEU A 49 -12.49 -13.32 10.41
N LEU A 50 -11.47 -14.02 10.89
CA LEU A 50 -10.20 -13.40 11.23
C LEU A 50 -9.33 -13.27 9.97
N ALA A 51 -8.65 -12.14 9.84
CA ALA A 51 -7.73 -11.87 8.73
C ALA A 51 -6.51 -11.08 9.24
N PRO A 52 -5.39 -11.06 8.51
CA PRO A 52 -4.30 -10.13 8.83
C PRO A 52 -4.81 -8.69 8.72
N GLY A 53 -4.21 -7.79 9.50
CA GLY A 53 -4.43 -6.36 9.34
C GLY A 53 -4.03 -5.87 7.94
N LEU A 54 -4.79 -4.92 7.41
CA LEU A 54 -4.58 -4.38 6.06
C LEU A 54 -3.32 -3.51 6.01
N VAL A 55 -2.67 -3.49 4.85
CA VAL A 55 -1.41 -2.79 4.60
C VAL A 55 -1.56 -1.86 3.40
N ASP A 56 -1.34 -0.57 3.59
CA ASP A 56 -1.44 0.45 2.55
C ASP A 56 -0.08 1.07 2.24
N ILE A 57 0.51 0.73 1.12
CA ILE A 57 1.85 1.21 0.74
C ILE A 57 1.87 2.51 -0.06
N GLN A 58 0.69 3.12 -0.27
CA GLN A 58 0.56 4.42 -0.92
C GLN A 58 -0.65 5.17 -0.36
N VAL A 59 -0.38 6.14 0.52
CA VAL A 59 -1.39 7.00 1.14
C VAL A 59 -0.82 8.37 1.44
N ASN A 60 -1.42 9.41 0.85
CA ASN A 60 -0.94 10.80 0.91
C ASN A 60 -1.62 11.61 2.03
N GLY A 61 -2.75 11.11 2.51
CA GLY A 61 -3.53 11.78 3.55
C GLY A 61 -4.76 11.00 3.99
N SER A 62 -5.50 11.53 4.95
CA SER A 62 -6.74 10.95 5.46
C SER A 62 -7.69 12.06 5.94
N GLY A 63 -8.95 12.03 5.51
CA GLY A 63 -9.89 13.10 5.81
C GLY A 63 -9.35 14.46 5.33
N ALA A 64 -9.17 15.42 6.24
CA ALA A 64 -8.59 16.73 5.95
C ALA A 64 -7.06 16.81 6.15
N VAL A 65 -6.41 15.73 6.57
CA VAL A 65 -5.01 15.72 6.98
C VAL A 65 -4.11 15.30 5.80
N ASP A 66 -3.32 16.24 5.31
CA ASP A 66 -2.28 16.04 4.29
C ASP A 66 -0.96 15.66 4.98
N PHE A 67 -0.44 14.47 4.73
CA PHE A 67 0.75 13.95 5.41
C PHE A 67 2.05 14.70 5.06
N ALA A 68 2.09 15.40 3.93
CA ALA A 68 3.22 16.24 3.58
C ALA A 68 3.25 17.59 4.32
N ARG A 69 2.11 18.03 4.87
CA ARG A 69 1.94 19.42 5.41
C ARG A 69 1.52 19.48 6.86
N ALA A 70 0.72 18.52 7.33
CA ALA A 70 0.17 18.52 8.68
C ALA A 70 1.25 18.39 9.77
N SER A 71 0.90 18.74 10.98
CA SER A 71 1.74 18.52 12.16
C SER A 71 1.88 17.02 12.49
N VAL A 72 2.87 16.68 13.30
CA VAL A 72 3.09 15.31 13.78
C VAL A 72 1.84 14.75 14.46
N ASP A 73 1.23 15.53 15.36
CA ASP A 73 0.05 15.10 16.13
C ASP A 73 -1.17 14.86 15.24
N GLU A 74 -1.41 15.72 14.24
CA GLU A 74 -2.50 15.54 13.27
C GLU A 74 -2.29 14.29 12.42
N ILE A 75 -1.05 14.03 11.95
CA ILE A 75 -0.74 12.84 11.18
C ILE A 75 -0.89 11.58 12.04
N VAL A 76 -0.42 11.60 13.29
CA VAL A 76 -0.57 10.48 14.24
C VAL A 76 -2.04 10.17 14.47
N ALA A 77 -2.88 11.18 14.73
CA ALA A 77 -4.30 10.97 14.91
C ALA A 77 -4.97 10.37 13.66
N ALA A 78 -4.62 10.86 12.47
CA ALA A 78 -5.14 10.32 11.22
C ALA A 78 -4.69 8.87 10.94
N ILE A 79 -3.48 8.49 11.35
CA ILE A 79 -2.98 7.12 11.28
C ILE A 79 -3.71 6.22 12.29
N ASP A 80 -3.97 6.71 13.51
CA ASP A 80 -4.74 5.99 14.51
C ASP A 80 -6.17 5.68 14.01
N ASP A 81 -6.85 6.66 13.39
CA ASP A 81 -8.16 6.47 12.79
C ASP A 81 -8.13 5.40 11.67
N ARG A 82 -7.10 5.40 10.83
CA ARG A 82 -6.92 4.38 9.78
C ARG A 82 -6.66 3.00 10.39
N THR A 83 -5.91 2.94 11.49
CA THR A 83 -5.59 1.71 12.20
C THR A 83 -6.85 1.10 12.81
N ILE A 84 -7.68 1.91 13.47
CA ILE A 84 -8.99 1.50 13.97
C ILE A 84 -9.90 1.07 12.83
N GLY A 85 -9.76 1.65 11.63
CA GLY A 85 -10.41 1.24 10.38
C GLY A 85 -9.85 -0.03 9.75
N GLY A 86 -8.93 -0.75 10.41
CA GLY A 86 -8.37 -2.04 9.99
C GLY A 86 -7.09 -1.95 9.14
N CYS A 87 -6.60 -0.75 8.81
CA CYS A 87 -5.32 -0.56 8.14
C CYS A 87 -4.19 -0.50 9.18
N THR A 88 -3.65 -1.65 9.55
CA THR A 88 -2.69 -1.78 10.66
C THR A 88 -1.25 -1.42 10.29
N ALA A 89 -0.98 -1.20 9.00
CA ALA A 89 0.33 -0.76 8.54
C ALA A 89 0.23 0.11 7.30
N CYS A 90 1.07 1.14 7.19
CA CYS A 90 1.08 2.03 6.03
C CYS A 90 2.45 2.64 5.73
N LEU A 91 2.57 3.15 4.51
CA LEU A 91 3.63 4.07 4.07
C LEU A 91 3.00 5.45 3.78
N PRO A 92 3.05 6.42 4.72
CA PRO A 92 2.77 7.80 4.39
C PRO A 92 3.56 8.22 3.16
N THR A 93 2.87 8.83 2.18
CA THR A 93 3.43 9.14 0.88
C THR A 93 3.64 10.64 0.73
N ILE A 94 4.81 11.03 0.21
CA ILE A 94 5.15 12.41 -0.16
C ILE A 94 5.15 12.49 -1.68
N CYS A 95 4.23 13.28 -2.24
CA CYS A 95 4.24 13.62 -3.66
C CYS A 95 5.34 14.62 -4.02
N SER A 96 5.50 14.89 -5.33
CA SER A 96 6.49 15.83 -5.84
C SER A 96 6.48 17.18 -5.11
N ALA A 97 7.64 17.57 -4.61
CA ALA A 97 7.88 18.83 -3.90
C ALA A 97 9.24 19.42 -4.30
N PRO A 98 9.54 20.69 -3.97
CA PRO A 98 10.90 21.23 -4.07
C PRO A 98 11.88 20.36 -3.26
N LEU A 99 13.11 20.13 -3.79
CA LEU A 99 14.08 19.22 -3.16
C LEU A 99 14.46 19.64 -1.73
N ASP A 100 14.50 20.92 -1.45
CA ASP A 100 14.81 21.48 -0.13
C ASP A 100 13.69 21.26 0.90
N ALA A 101 12.45 21.00 0.45
CA ALA A 101 11.32 20.74 1.33
C ALA A 101 11.31 19.30 1.90
N TYR A 102 11.93 18.34 1.21
CA TYR A 102 11.87 16.91 1.60
C TYR A 102 12.44 16.65 3.00
N ALA A 103 13.55 17.32 3.36
CA ALA A 103 14.15 17.14 4.68
C ALA A 103 13.18 17.44 5.81
N GLY A 104 12.46 18.57 5.74
CA GLY A 104 11.48 18.94 6.76
C GLY A 104 10.25 18.00 6.80
N MET A 105 9.81 17.49 5.64
CA MET A 105 8.74 16.48 5.58
C MET A 105 9.18 15.14 6.17
N LEU A 106 10.37 14.68 5.83
CA LEU A 106 10.94 13.43 6.34
C LEU A 106 11.22 13.50 7.84
N ASP A 107 11.71 14.64 8.36
CA ASP A 107 11.91 14.85 9.81
C ASP A 107 10.57 14.73 10.57
N ARG A 108 9.46 15.27 10.04
CA ARG A 108 8.12 15.07 10.62
C ARG A 108 7.65 13.63 10.56
N LEU A 109 7.78 12.97 9.41
CA LEU A 109 7.35 11.57 9.26
C LEU A 109 8.25 10.61 10.05
N ALA A 110 9.51 10.94 10.30
CA ALA A 110 10.37 10.21 11.23
C ALA A 110 9.82 10.30 12.66
N ALA A 111 9.35 11.49 13.09
CA ALA A 111 8.71 11.64 14.40
C ALA A 111 7.37 10.89 14.49
N VAL A 112 6.57 10.89 13.42
CA VAL A 112 5.34 10.10 13.32
C VAL A 112 5.66 8.60 13.44
N ARG A 113 6.67 8.11 12.72
CA ARG A 113 7.11 6.70 12.82
C ARG A 113 7.59 6.36 14.23
N ALA A 114 8.32 7.27 14.88
CA ALA A 114 8.77 7.06 16.26
C ALA A 114 7.59 6.97 17.24
N ALA A 115 6.47 7.68 16.97
CA ALA A 115 5.25 7.61 17.77
C ALA A 115 4.39 6.36 17.46
N ARG A 116 4.47 5.81 16.24
CA ARG A 116 3.69 4.64 15.78
C ARG A 116 4.57 3.65 15.00
N PRO A 117 5.61 3.08 15.62
CA PRO A 117 6.58 2.21 14.93
C PRO A 117 5.95 0.90 14.45
N GLU A 118 4.83 0.47 15.05
CA GLU A 118 4.09 -0.75 14.65
C GLU A 118 3.31 -0.54 13.36
N THR A 119 2.83 0.68 13.10
CA THR A 119 1.93 0.99 11.99
C THR A 119 2.64 1.68 10.84
N VAL A 120 3.59 2.59 11.11
CA VAL A 120 4.33 3.32 10.06
C VAL A 120 5.57 2.53 9.67
N LEU A 121 5.52 1.84 8.52
CA LEU A 121 6.62 0.99 8.04
C LEU A 121 7.82 1.80 7.56
N GLY A 122 7.58 3.04 7.17
CA GLY A 122 8.51 3.97 6.55
C GLY A 122 7.74 5.00 5.74
N VAL A 123 8.38 5.56 4.73
CA VAL A 123 7.82 6.59 3.85
C VAL A 123 7.93 6.15 2.39
N HIS A 124 6.92 6.48 1.61
CA HIS A 124 6.93 6.40 0.16
C HIS A 124 7.22 7.79 -0.43
N LEU A 125 8.23 7.93 -1.28
CA LEU A 125 8.50 9.14 -2.06
C LEU A 125 7.95 8.95 -3.47
N GLU A 126 6.89 9.67 -3.84
CA GLU A 126 6.32 9.64 -5.18
C GLU A 126 6.80 10.86 -5.97
N GLY A 127 7.88 10.68 -6.74
CA GLY A 127 8.58 11.77 -7.42
C GLY A 127 9.64 12.46 -6.55
N PRO A 128 10.20 13.61 -7.01
CA PRO A 128 9.84 14.40 -8.19
C PRO A 128 10.47 13.92 -9.50
N PHE A 129 11.08 12.76 -9.53
CA PHE A 129 11.76 12.19 -10.70
C PHE A 129 10.77 11.43 -11.59
N LEU A 130 9.78 12.15 -12.12
CA LEU A 130 8.67 11.62 -12.90
C LEU A 130 8.78 12.07 -14.37
N GLY A 131 8.04 11.41 -15.25
CA GLY A 131 8.19 11.55 -16.69
C GLY A 131 6.99 12.11 -17.42
N GLY A 132 6.71 11.57 -18.60
CA GLY A 132 5.77 12.11 -19.58
C GLY A 132 4.28 12.02 -19.19
N ALA A 133 3.93 11.43 -18.04
CA ALA A 133 2.55 11.32 -17.59
C ALA A 133 2.38 11.83 -16.15
N PRO A 134 2.55 13.14 -15.91
CA PRO A 134 2.66 13.74 -14.57
C PRO A 134 1.41 13.56 -13.70
N GLY A 135 0.22 13.36 -14.28
CA GLY A 135 -1.02 13.31 -13.49
C GLY A 135 -1.26 14.61 -12.72
N ALA A 136 -1.46 14.48 -11.40
CA ALA A 136 -1.68 15.61 -10.49
C ALA A 136 -0.38 16.26 -9.96
N HIS A 137 0.81 15.72 -10.32
CA HIS A 137 2.07 16.34 -9.91
C HIS A 137 2.33 17.63 -10.67
N PRO A 138 2.75 18.74 -10.00
CA PRO A 138 3.06 19.99 -10.68
C PRO A 138 4.23 19.80 -11.66
N PRO A 139 4.04 20.08 -12.97
CA PRO A 139 5.07 19.82 -13.98
C PRO A 139 6.38 20.56 -13.74
N GLU A 140 6.32 21.74 -13.13
CA GLU A 140 7.50 22.56 -12.80
C GLU A 140 8.42 21.96 -11.74
N LEU A 141 7.92 20.99 -10.96
CA LEU A 141 8.71 20.28 -9.96
C LEU A 141 9.40 19.03 -10.52
N LEU A 142 8.95 18.57 -11.69
CA LEU A 142 9.49 17.33 -12.27
C LEU A 142 10.88 17.53 -12.87
N ARG A 143 11.74 16.53 -12.69
CA ARG A 143 13.15 16.62 -13.10
C ARG A 143 13.77 15.25 -13.31
N THR A 144 14.90 15.23 -13.97
CA THR A 144 15.80 14.06 -14.03
C THR A 144 16.27 13.68 -12.62
N ALA A 145 16.44 12.39 -12.38
CA ALA A 145 16.87 11.85 -11.10
C ALA A 145 18.25 12.41 -10.69
N ASP A 146 18.28 13.00 -9.51
CA ASP A 146 19.50 13.44 -8.86
C ASP A 146 19.99 12.29 -7.95
N VAL A 147 20.92 11.52 -8.47
CA VAL A 147 21.44 10.31 -7.79
C VAL A 147 22.14 10.67 -6.49
N GLU A 148 22.93 11.76 -6.48
CA GLU A 148 23.67 12.19 -5.30
C GLU A 148 22.71 12.65 -4.20
N TRP A 149 21.67 13.40 -4.56
CA TRP A 149 20.63 13.83 -3.64
C TRP A 149 19.85 12.63 -3.03
N LEU A 150 19.46 11.66 -3.86
CA LEU A 150 18.79 10.43 -3.38
C LEU A 150 19.69 9.65 -2.42
N GLN A 151 20.97 9.53 -2.73
CA GLN A 151 21.94 8.85 -1.87
C GLN A 151 22.09 9.58 -0.54
N ALA A 152 22.21 10.90 -0.56
CA ALA A 152 22.30 11.73 0.66
C ALA A 152 21.03 11.60 1.54
N LEU A 153 19.84 11.53 0.92
CA LEU A 153 18.61 11.26 1.67
C LEU A 153 18.63 9.86 2.32
N CYS A 154 18.99 8.83 1.56
CA CYS A 154 19.08 7.47 2.10
C CYS A 154 20.13 7.36 3.21
N ASP A 155 21.28 8.06 3.07
CA ASP A 155 22.30 8.08 4.11
C ASP A 155 21.82 8.78 5.39
N ARG A 156 20.99 9.83 5.27
CA ARG A 156 20.44 10.57 6.41
C ARG A 156 19.29 9.84 7.10
N TYR A 157 18.37 9.25 6.34
CA TYR A 157 17.09 8.73 6.86
C TYR A 157 17.02 7.21 6.92
N GLY A 158 18.00 6.51 6.34
CA GLY A 158 18.12 5.05 6.40
C GLY A 158 16.85 4.33 5.95
N ASP A 159 16.38 3.42 6.78
CA ASP A 159 15.21 2.57 6.53
C ASP A 159 13.86 3.30 6.61
N LEU A 160 13.85 4.60 6.92
CA LEU A 160 12.64 5.42 6.83
C LEU A 160 12.18 5.53 5.37
N ILE A 161 13.09 5.69 4.41
CA ILE A 161 12.75 5.70 2.99
C ILE A 161 12.57 4.26 2.52
N ARG A 162 11.32 3.82 2.39
CA ARG A 162 10.98 2.44 2.11
C ARG A 162 10.66 2.17 0.66
N LEU A 163 10.04 3.14 -0.01
CA LEU A 163 9.57 3.06 -1.37
C LEU A 163 9.82 4.37 -2.10
N VAL A 164 10.31 4.30 -3.33
CA VAL A 164 10.47 5.46 -4.22
C VAL A 164 9.81 5.16 -5.56
N THR A 165 8.86 5.99 -5.98
CA THR A 165 8.31 5.98 -7.34
C THR A 165 9.06 6.96 -8.21
N LEU A 166 9.56 6.48 -9.34
CA LEU A 166 10.23 7.29 -10.36
C LEU A 166 9.83 6.82 -11.78
N ALA A 167 10.07 7.66 -12.77
CA ALA A 167 9.88 7.31 -14.17
C ALA A 167 11.21 6.89 -14.81
N PRO A 168 11.23 5.82 -15.65
CA PRO A 168 12.43 5.41 -16.36
C PRO A 168 13.07 6.52 -17.21
N GLU A 169 12.25 7.36 -17.85
CA GLU A 169 12.72 8.51 -18.64
C GLU A 169 13.37 9.61 -17.79
N ALA A 170 13.06 9.65 -16.48
CA ALA A 170 13.74 10.56 -15.53
C ALA A 170 15.03 9.96 -14.96
N ASP A 171 15.28 8.66 -15.12
CA ASP A 171 16.48 7.95 -14.67
C ASP A 171 17.22 7.28 -15.85
N PRO A 172 17.74 8.07 -16.82
CA PRO A 172 18.43 7.52 -17.96
C PRO A 172 19.67 6.73 -17.53
N GLY A 173 19.75 5.46 -17.98
CA GLY A 173 20.80 4.54 -17.54
C GLY A 173 20.57 3.89 -16.18
N HIS A 174 19.43 4.13 -15.53
CA HIS A 174 18.97 3.47 -14.30
C HIS A 174 19.93 3.56 -13.09
N ALA A 175 20.64 4.68 -12.97
CA ALA A 175 21.60 4.86 -11.87
C ALA A 175 20.91 5.07 -10.52
N ALA A 176 19.81 5.84 -10.49
CA ALA A 176 18.99 6.03 -9.29
C ALA A 176 18.31 4.71 -8.90
N THR A 177 17.70 3.99 -9.87
CA THR A 177 17.06 2.70 -9.65
C THR A 177 18.03 1.70 -8.99
N ARG A 178 19.24 1.52 -9.54
CA ARG A 178 20.24 0.63 -8.96
C ARG A 178 20.68 1.08 -7.57
N GLY A 179 21.02 2.36 -7.41
CA GLY A 179 21.52 2.89 -6.14
C GLY A 179 20.50 2.78 -4.99
N LEU A 180 19.21 2.94 -5.28
CA LEU A 180 18.11 2.73 -4.33
C LEU A 180 17.93 1.25 -4.00
N SER A 181 17.86 0.39 -5.02
CA SER A 181 17.71 -1.06 -4.86
C SER A 181 18.84 -1.70 -4.05
N GLU A 182 20.09 -1.30 -4.31
CA GLU A 182 21.28 -1.76 -3.55
C GLU A 182 21.21 -1.37 -2.06
N ARG A 183 20.47 -0.32 -1.71
CA ARG A 183 20.22 0.10 -0.33
C ARG A 183 18.99 -0.55 0.31
N GLY A 184 18.33 -1.46 -0.41
CA GLY A 184 17.12 -2.13 0.05
C GLY A 184 15.86 -1.25 -0.01
N VAL A 185 15.91 -0.13 -0.72
CA VAL A 185 14.73 0.69 -1.00
C VAL A 185 13.98 0.07 -2.17
N THR A 186 12.69 -0.16 -2.00
CA THR A 186 11.83 -0.61 -3.10
C THR A 186 11.69 0.49 -4.15
N VAL A 187 11.91 0.16 -5.42
CA VAL A 187 11.73 1.10 -6.52
C VAL A 187 10.48 0.74 -7.31
N ALA A 188 9.58 1.72 -7.47
CA ALA A 188 8.39 1.61 -8.29
C ALA A 188 8.50 2.48 -9.54
N LEU A 189 7.97 1.98 -10.65
CA LEU A 189 7.85 2.74 -11.90
C LEU A 189 6.46 3.36 -11.98
N GLY A 190 6.39 4.66 -12.21
CA GLY A 190 5.13 5.38 -12.32
C GLY A 190 5.29 6.73 -13.03
N HIS A 191 4.18 7.38 -13.35
CA HIS A 191 4.13 8.67 -14.03
C HIS A 191 5.00 8.74 -15.29
N SER A 192 4.88 7.72 -16.13
CA SER A 192 5.81 7.41 -17.20
C SER A 192 5.09 7.02 -18.49
N THR A 193 5.63 7.45 -19.63
CA THR A 193 5.22 7.02 -20.96
C THR A 193 6.21 6.05 -21.59
N VAL A 194 7.10 5.46 -20.79
CA VAL A 194 8.11 4.51 -21.24
C VAL A 194 7.47 3.33 -21.98
N ASP A 195 8.15 2.85 -23.00
CA ASP A 195 7.73 1.66 -23.72
C ASP A 195 7.94 0.37 -22.92
N TYR A 196 7.51 -0.73 -23.47
CA TYR A 196 7.57 -2.04 -22.82
C TYR A 196 9.01 -2.47 -22.49
N ASP A 197 9.93 -2.27 -23.44
CA ASP A 197 11.33 -2.71 -23.27
C ASP A 197 12.09 -1.82 -22.29
N GLY A 198 11.83 -0.52 -22.27
CA GLY A 198 12.37 0.41 -21.28
C GLY A 198 11.87 0.12 -19.88
N ALA A 199 10.58 -0.23 -19.70
CA ALA A 199 10.04 -0.65 -18.42
C ALA A 199 10.72 -1.94 -17.91
N ARG A 200 10.95 -2.92 -18.80
CA ARG A 200 11.70 -4.13 -18.46
C ARG A 200 13.15 -3.84 -18.08
N ALA A 201 13.84 -2.98 -18.84
CA ALA A 201 15.21 -2.60 -18.55
C ALA A 201 15.33 -1.95 -17.15
N SER A 202 14.36 -1.13 -16.75
CA SER A 202 14.30 -0.56 -15.40
C SER A 202 14.05 -1.62 -14.33
N ALA A 203 13.18 -2.60 -14.61
CA ALA A 203 12.95 -3.72 -13.70
C ALA A 203 14.21 -4.61 -13.57
N ASP A 204 14.92 -4.88 -14.67
CA ASP A 204 16.19 -5.62 -14.66
C ASP A 204 17.30 -4.84 -13.90
N ALA A 205 17.18 -3.52 -13.81
CA ALA A 205 18.06 -2.66 -13.02
C ALA A 205 17.68 -2.58 -11.53
N GLY A 206 16.56 -3.18 -11.09
CA GLY A 206 16.17 -3.28 -9.69
C GLY A 206 14.80 -2.69 -9.32
N ALA A 207 14.03 -2.13 -10.27
CA ALA A 207 12.66 -1.75 -9.99
C ALA A 207 11.75 -2.99 -9.86
N THR A 208 10.92 -3.03 -8.82
CA THR A 208 10.10 -4.21 -8.52
C THR A 208 8.60 -3.94 -8.48
N LEU A 209 8.19 -2.67 -8.50
CA LEU A 209 6.78 -2.26 -8.49
C LEU A 209 6.42 -1.39 -9.70
N ALA A 210 5.15 -1.40 -10.09
CA ALA A 210 4.53 -0.38 -10.93
C ALA A 210 3.43 0.31 -10.11
N THR A 211 3.57 1.61 -9.91
CA THR A 211 2.68 2.44 -9.09
C THR A 211 1.34 2.60 -9.78
N HIS A 212 0.21 2.40 -9.05
CA HIS A 212 -1.20 2.63 -9.44
C HIS A 212 -1.49 2.36 -10.93
N LEU A 213 -1.30 1.10 -11.32
CA LEU A 213 -1.46 0.59 -12.69
C LEU A 213 -2.57 1.30 -13.50
N PHE A 214 -2.27 1.72 -14.72
CA PHE A 214 -3.06 2.51 -15.67
C PHE A 214 -3.12 4.02 -15.41
N ASN A 215 -2.79 4.50 -14.22
CA ASN A 215 -2.81 5.92 -13.88
C ASN A 215 -1.41 6.51 -14.04
N GLY A 216 -1.31 7.73 -14.56
CA GLY A 216 -0.01 8.33 -14.84
C GLY A 216 0.86 7.45 -15.77
N MET A 217 0.26 6.79 -16.75
CA MET A 217 0.93 5.88 -17.68
C MET A 217 0.42 6.08 -19.10
N GLY A 218 1.25 5.69 -20.10
CA GLY A 218 0.78 5.53 -21.46
C GLY A 218 -0.31 4.43 -21.55
N PRO A 219 -1.15 4.42 -22.61
CA PRO A 219 -2.24 3.47 -22.75
C PRO A 219 -1.72 2.04 -22.97
N LEU A 220 -2.46 1.04 -22.46
CA LEU A 220 -2.25 -0.36 -22.83
C LEU A 220 -2.71 -0.57 -24.28
N HIS A 221 -1.78 -0.59 -25.21
CA HIS A 221 -2.09 -0.77 -26.63
C HIS A 221 -1.51 -2.09 -27.15
N HIS A 222 -2.28 -2.81 -27.96
CA HIS A 222 -1.94 -4.18 -28.40
C HIS A 222 -0.64 -4.32 -29.22
N ARG A 223 -0.10 -3.24 -29.79
CA ARG A 223 1.20 -3.19 -30.49
C ARG A 223 2.27 -2.39 -29.77
N ALA A 224 1.89 -1.59 -28.77
CA ALA A 224 2.79 -0.79 -27.95
C ALA A 224 2.29 -0.81 -26.50
N PRO A 225 2.48 -1.95 -25.78
CA PRO A 225 1.82 -2.18 -24.49
C PRO A 225 2.34 -1.29 -23.36
N GLY A 226 3.50 -0.66 -23.51
CA GLY A 226 4.06 0.30 -22.57
C GLY A 226 4.28 -0.26 -21.18
N LEU A 227 4.40 0.63 -20.20
CA LEU A 227 4.52 0.29 -18.79
C LEU A 227 3.34 -0.57 -18.26
N PRO A 228 2.06 -0.30 -18.61
CA PRO A 228 0.96 -1.16 -18.18
C PRO A 228 1.11 -2.61 -18.67
N GLY A 229 1.54 -2.79 -19.92
CA GLY A 229 1.80 -4.13 -20.48
C GLY A 229 2.94 -4.84 -19.77
N ALA A 230 4.02 -4.14 -19.47
CA ALA A 230 5.14 -4.69 -18.71
C ALA A 230 4.70 -5.11 -17.29
N ALA A 231 3.97 -4.27 -16.57
CA ALA A 231 3.46 -4.56 -15.24
C ALA A 231 2.52 -5.79 -15.21
N LEU A 232 1.75 -6.00 -16.28
CA LEU A 232 0.84 -7.15 -16.38
C LEU A 232 1.55 -8.45 -16.79
N THR A 233 2.65 -8.40 -17.53
CA THR A 233 3.24 -9.60 -18.15
C THR A 233 4.67 -9.92 -17.72
N TYR A 234 5.44 -8.92 -17.25
CA TYR A 234 6.79 -9.12 -16.77
C TYR A 234 6.82 -9.34 -15.26
N ARG A 235 7.03 -10.60 -14.85
CA ARG A 235 6.86 -11.04 -13.45
C ARG A 235 7.67 -10.25 -12.41
N PRO A 236 8.92 -9.82 -12.65
CA PRO A 236 9.66 -9.02 -11.67
C PRO A 236 8.99 -7.69 -11.29
N LEU A 237 8.14 -7.13 -12.16
CA LEU A 237 7.47 -5.85 -11.94
C LEU A 237 6.04 -6.07 -11.42
N VAL A 238 5.82 -5.95 -10.12
CA VAL A 238 4.52 -6.14 -9.45
C VAL A 238 3.64 -4.89 -9.61
N PRO A 239 2.40 -4.96 -10.12
CA PRO A 239 1.53 -3.80 -10.18
C PRO A 239 0.85 -3.50 -8.84
N SER A 240 0.77 -2.22 -8.44
CA SER A 240 -0.24 -1.76 -7.50
C SER A 240 -1.46 -1.21 -8.25
N ILE A 241 -2.64 -1.20 -7.63
CA ILE A 241 -3.88 -0.76 -8.29
C ILE A 241 -4.83 -0.09 -7.28
N ILE A 242 -5.53 0.96 -7.74
CA ILE A 242 -6.55 1.69 -6.97
C ILE A 242 -7.93 1.18 -7.42
N PRO A 243 -8.67 0.43 -6.59
CA PRO A 243 -9.93 -0.19 -7.00
C PRO A 243 -11.16 0.67 -6.65
N ASP A 244 -11.09 2.00 -6.79
CA ASP A 244 -12.18 2.91 -6.44
C ASP A 244 -13.31 2.95 -7.50
N GLY A 245 -13.08 2.38 -8.68
CA GLY A 245 -14.03 2.40 -9.81
C GLY A 245 -14.04 3.70 -10.59
N VAL A 246 -13.18 4.66 -10.23
CA VAL A 246 -12.98 5.95 -10.91
C VAL A 246 -11.61 5.98 -11.59
N HIS A 247 -10.53 5.70 -10.85
CA HIS A 247 -9.17 5.59 -11.39
C HIS A 247 -9.04 4.47 -12.40
N VAL A 248 -9.68 3.33 -12.12
CA VAL A 248 -9.64 2.15 -12.99
C VAL A 248 -11.05 1.56 -13.12
N HIS A 249 -11.47 1.34 -14.36
CA HIS A 249 -12.74 0.69 -14.62
C HIS A 249 -12.76 -0.71 -13.95
N PRO A 250 -13.87 -1.10 -13.28
CA PRO A 250 -13.96 -2.37 -12.55
C PRO A 250 -13.53 -3.62 -13.35
N ALA A 251 -13.85 -3.68 -14.63
CA ALA A 251 -13.43 -4.79 -15.50
C ALA A 251 -11.90 -4.87 -15.66
N LEU A 252 -11.18 -3.74 -15.64
CA LEU A 252 -9.71 -3.71 -15.72
C LEU A 252 -9.06 -4.01 -14.37
N VAL A 253 -9.68 -3.61 -13.26
CA VAL A 253 -9.28 -4.05 -11.92
C VAL A 253 -9.31 -5.58 -11.87
N ARG A 254 -10.45 -6.18 -12.26
CA ARG A 254 -10.59 -7.64 -12.28
C ARG A 254 -9.56 -8.31 -13.18
N LEU A 255 -9.38 -7.82 -14.40
CA LEU A 255 -8.39 -8.34 -15.35
C LEU A 255 -6.96 -8.31 -14.77
N ALA A 256 -6.57 -7.20 -14.13
CA ALA A 256 -5.26 -7.03 -13.54
C ALA A 256 -5.02 -8.02 -12.39
N LEU A 257 -5.99 -8.18 -11.48
CA LEU A 257 -5.89 -9.12 -10.35
C LEU A 257 -5.87 -10.59 -10.80
N ASP A 258 -6.63 -10.93 -11.86
CA ASP A 258 -6.60 -12.29 -12.43
C ASP A 258 -5.27 -12.57 -13.16
N ALA A 259 -4.69 -11.59 -13.85
CA ALA A 259 -3.40 -11.71 -14.53
C ALA A 259 -2.21 -11.75 -13.56
N ARG A 260 -2.30 -11.02 -12.45
CA ARG A 260 -1.25 -10.82 -11.45
C ARG A 260 -1.73 -11.18 -10.04
N PRO A 261 -1.65 -12.45 -9.65
CA PRO A 261 -1.98 -12.89 -8.29
C PRO A 261 -1.12 -12.25 -7.20
N ASP A 262 0.01 -11.65 -7.56
CA ASP A 262 0.92 -10.89 -6.73
C ASP A 262 0.63 -9.37 -6.70
N ALA A 263 -0.34 -8.88 -7.48
CA ALA A 263 -0.74 -7.46 -7.48
C ALA A 263 -1.06 -6.95 -6.07
N VAL A 264 -0.83 -5.66 -5.86
CA VAL A 264 -1.07 -4.98 -4.59
C VAL A 264 -2.26 -4.02 -4.72
N ILE A 265 -3.17 -4.05 -3.77
CA ILE A 265 -4.20 -3.02 -3.62
C ILE A 265 -3.61 -1.88 -2.80
N VAL A 266 -3.80 -0.64 -3.28
CA VAL A 266 -3.45 0.60 -2.59
C VAL A 266 -4.65 1.54 -2.58
N THR A 267 -4.68 2.48 -1.64
CA THR A 267 -5.74 3.50 -1.66
C THR A 267 -5.36 4.69 -2.53
N ASP A 268 -4.11 5.11 -2.49
CA ASP A 268 -3.68 6.42 -2.99
C ASP A 268 -4.60 7.54 -2.46
N ALA A 269 -5.01 7.38 -1.19
CA ALA A 269 -5.90 8.32 -0.55
C ALA A 269 -5.19 9.64 -0.27
N VAL A 270 -5.89 10.73 -0.54
CA VAL A 270 -5.38 12.11 -0.33
C VAL A 270 -6.28 12.86 0.66
N ALA A 271 -5.75 13.94 1.21
CA ALA A 271 -6.55 14.87 2.00
C ALA A 271 -7.60 15.55 1.12
N THR A 272 -8.83 15.63 1.63
CA THR A 272 -9.96 16.28 0.97
C THR A 272 -10.24 17.67 1.57
N ALA A 273 -9.17 18.43 1.78
CA ALA A 273 -9.24 19.83 2.18
C ALA A 273 -9.05 20.74 0.95
N ALA A 274 -9.63 21.95 0.98
CA ALA A 274 -9.46 22.89 -0.12
C ALA A 274 -7.98 23.09 -0.48
N PRO A 275 -7.61 23.10 -1.76
CA PRO A 275 -8.48 23.19 -2.94
C PRO A 275 -8.98 21.86 -3.50
N VAL A 276 -8.66 20.71 -2.90
CA VAL A 276 -9.04 19.37 -3.36
C VAL A 276 -10.49 19.07 -2.99
N ALA A 277 -11.29 18.62 -3.96
CA ALA A 277 -12.69 18.27 -3.76
C ALA A 277 -12.93 16.77 -3.94
N ALA A 278 -13.66 16.14 -2.99
CA ALA A 278 -14.09 14.75 -3.11
C ALA A 278 -15.38 14.64 -3.92
N ARG A 279 -15.43 13.67 -4.84
CA ARG A 279 -16.63 13.29 -5.60
C ARG A 279 -16.53 11.81 -6.02
N ASP A 280 -17.60 11.06 -5.78
CA ASP A 280 -17.75 9.65 -6.21
C ASP A 280 -16.63 8.70 -5.71
N GLY A 281 -16.03 9.01 -4.54
CA GLY A 281 -14.95 8.20 -3.96
C GLY A 281 -13.54 8.56 -4.46
N ALA A 282 -13.42 9.61 -5.27
CA ALA A 282 -12.15 10.14 -5.76
C ALA A 282 -11.99 11.63 -5.42
N ALA A 283 -10.77 12.12 -5.50
CA ALA A 283 -10.40 13.51 -5.21
C ALA A 283 -9.91 14.21 -6.49
N TYR A 284 -10.28 15.47 -6.63
CA TYR A 284 -10.02 16.25 -7.83
C TYR A 284 -9.39 17.60 -7.49
N LEU A 285 -8.43 18.03 -8.30
CA LEU A 285 -7.93 19.40 -8.29
C LEU A 285 -8.97 20.36 -8.88
N PRO A 286 -8.82 21.69 -8.68
CA PRO A 286 -9.77 22.68 -9.20
C PRO A 286 -9.97 22.66 -10.72
N ASP A 287 -8.97 22.22 -11.47
CA ASP A 287 -9.01 22.08 -12.93
C ASP A 287 -9.71 20.77 -13.40
N GLY A 288 -10.15 19.95 -12.48
CA GLY A 288 -10.78 18.66 -12.75
C GLY A 288 -9.80 17.48 -12.89
N THR A 289 -8.50 17.70 -12.69
CA THR A 289 -7.52 16.62 -12.68
C THR A 289 -7.76 15.68 -11.51
N LEU A 290 -7.79 14.37 -11.78
CA LEU A 290 -7.90 13.33 -10.77
C LEU A 290 -6.60 13.29 -9.95
N ALA A 291 -6.71 13.39 -8.61
CA ALA A 291 -5.57 13.64 -7.73
C ALA A 291 -5.33 12.55 -6.68
N GLY A 292 -6.15 11.51 -6.67
CA GLY A 292 -6.10 10.42 -5.73
C GLY A 292 -7.50 9.96 -5.31
N SER A 293 -7.58 9.02 -4.38
CA SER A 293 -8.85 8.48 -3.89
C SER A 293 -9.23 9.03 -2.52
N THR A 294 -10.43 8.65 -2.08
CA THR A 294 -10.91 8.85 -0.70
C THR A 294 -11.18 7.51 0.00
N LEU A 295 -10.64 6.41 -0.55
CA LEU A 295 -10.86 5.06 -0.04
C LEU A 295 -10.20 4.84 1.32
N THR A 296 -10.85 4.03 2.15
CA THR A 296 -10.15 3.23 3.15
C THR A 296 -9.67 1.92 2.53
N MET A 297 -8.69 1.26 3.15
CA MET A 297 -8.25 -0.07 2.68
C MET A 297 -9.37 -1.11 2.76
N LEU A 298 -10.25 -0.99 3.75
CA LEU A 298 -11.39 -1.90 3.88
C LEU A 298 -12.41 -1.70 2.74
N ASP A 299 -12.71 -0.43 2.38
CA ASP A 299 -13.53 -0.14 1.20
C ASP A 299 -12.92 -0.73 -0.07
N ALA A 300 -11.60 -0.61 -0.24
CA ALA A 300 -10.88 -1.17 -1.38
C ALA A 300 -11.06 -2.71 -1.46
N VAL A 301 -10.92 -3.40 -0.33
CA VAL A 301 -11.14 -4.87 -0.25
C VAL A 301 -12.60 -5.22 -0.58
N GLN A 302 -13.57 -4.52 0.02
CA GLN A 302 -15.00 -4.76 -0.22
C GLN A 302 -15.38 -4.53 -1.69
N ARG A 303 -14.86 -3.49 -2.33
CA ARG A 303 -15.06 -3.22 -3.76
C ARG A 303 -14.50 -4.35 -4.63
N VAL A 304 -13.29 -4.83 -4.33
CA VAL A 304 -12.68 -5.96 -5.06
C VAL A 304 -13.50 -7.25 -4.89
N VAL A 305 -14.03 -7.52 -3.69
CA VAL A 305 -14.94 -8.66 -3.47
C VAL A 305 -16.25 -8.50 -4.24
N ALA A 306 -16.80 -7.28 -4.32
CA ALA A 306 -17.99 -6.99 -5.13
C ALA A 306 -17.78 -7.24 -6.63
N LEU A 307 -16.53 -7.25 -7.13
CA LEU A 307 -16.18 -7.67 -8.50
C LEU A 307 -16.13 -9.20 -8.67
N GLY A 308 -16.48 -9.97 -7.64
CA GLY A 308 -16.47 -11.44 -7.66
C GLY A 308 -15.10 -12.05 -7.34
N VAL A 309 -14.14 -11.29 -6.80
CA VAL A 309 -12.89 -11.84 -6.28
C VAL A 309 -13.18 -12.48 -4.92
N PRO A 310 -12.76 -13.73 -4.66
CA PRO A 310 -12.96 -14.36 -3.36
C PRO A 310 -12.36 -13.53 -2.21
N PRO A 311 -13.01 -13.41 -1.05
CA PRO A 311 -12.52 -12.61 0.09
C PRO A 311 -11.07 -12.93 0.49
N ALA A 312 -10.68 -14.20 0.53
CA ALA A 312 -9.31 -14.60 0.86
C ALA A 312 -8.26 -14.08 -0.14
N ILE A 313 -8.64 -13.97 -1.41
CA ILE A 313 -7.77 -13.43 -2.46
C ILE A 313 -7.72 -11.90 -2.37
N ALA A 314 -8.85 -11.22 -2.16
CA ALA A 314 -8.88 -9.77 -1.96
C ALA A 314 -8.04 -9.35 -0.74
N ILE A 315 -8.17 -10.06 0.38
CA ILE A 315 -7.35 -9.88 1.58
C ILE A 315 -5.86 -10.07 1.25
N ARG A 316 -5.49 -11.11 0.50
CA ARG A 316 -4.09 -11.33 0.10
C ARG A 316 -3.50 -10.12 -0.62
N HIS A 317 -4.23 -9.51 -1.56
CA HIS A 317 -3.76 -8.32 -2.30
C HIS A 317 -3.57 -7.10 -1.40
N ALA A 318 -4.36 -6.97 -0.33
CA ALA A 318 -4.35 -5.85 0.61
C ALA A 318 -3.50 -6.12 1.87
N THR A 319 -2.84 -7.27 1.99
CA THR A 319 -2.07 -7.67 3.18
C THR A 319 -0.72 -8.27 2.79
N HIS A 320 -0.65 -9.57 2.53
CA HIS A 320 0.59 -10.29 2.23
C HIS A 320 1.34 -9.71 1.03
N ASN A 321 0.63 -9.45 -0.08
CA ASN A 321 1.26 -8.90 -1.28
C ASN A 321 1.83 -7.49 -1.01
N ALA A 322 1.06 -6.62 -0.35
CA ALA A 322 1.49 -5.26 -0.02
C ALA A 322 2.70 -5.26 0.94
N ALA A 323 2.64 -6.07 1.99
CA ALA A 323 3.74 -6.22 2.94
C ALA A 323 5.01 -6.77 2.27
N SER A 324 4.87 -7.82 1.46
CA SER A 324 5.99 -8.45 0.73
C SER A 324 6.62 -7.50 -0.28
N ALA A 325 5.83 -6.68 -0.97
CA ALA A 325 6.31 -5.72 -1.97
C ALA A 325 7.28 -4.69 -1.40
N VAL A 326 7.17 -4.40 -0.09
CA VAL A 326 8.06 -3.45 0.60
C VAL A 326 8.94 -4.12 1.67
N GLY A 327 9.09 -5.46 1.61
CA GLY A 327 9.97 -6.21 2.49
C GLY A 327 9.52 -6.28 3.96
N ALA A 328 8.24 -6.03 4.28
CA ALA A 328 7.68 -6.14 5.61
C ALA A 328 7.17 -7.57 5.88
N ASN A 329 8.05 -8.55 5.78
CA ASN A 329 7.73 -9.98 5.75
C ASN A 329 7.24 -10.56 7.09
N ASP A 330 7.25 -9.79 8.16
CA ASP A 330 6.77 -10.18 9.49
C ASP A 330 5.26 -10.00 9.68
N ARG A 331 4.54 -9.47 8.69
CA ARG A 331 3.10 -9.16 8.71
C ARG A 331 2.36 -9.56 7.44
N GLY A 332 1.06 -9.22 7.35
CA GLY A 332 0.23 -9.54 6.20
C GLY A 332 -0.21 -11.01 6.12
N ARG A 333 0.04 -11.81 7.17
CA ARG A 333 -0.38 -13.20 7.26
C ARG A 333 -0.75 -13.61 8.70
N VAL A 334 -1.66 -14.56 8.83
CA VAL A 334 -2.01 -15.20 10.10
C VAL A 334 -1.30 -16.55 10.15
N ALA A 335 -0.07 -16.53 10.66
CA ALA A 335 0.78 -17.71 10.79
C ALA A 335 1.70 -17.58 12.00
N PRO A 336 2.15 -18.69 12.62
CA PRO A 336 3.12 -18.63 13.72
C PRO A 336 4.37 -17.85 13.34
N GLY A 337 4.81 -16.97 14.25
CA GLY A 337 5.95 -16.05 14.06
C GLY A 337 5.61 -14.70 13.43
N ALA A 338 4.46 -14.56 12.77
CA ALA A 338 4.00 -13.27 12.25
C ALA A 338 3.58 -12.33 13.39
N ARG A 339 3.63 -11.03 13.16
CA ARG A 339 3.05 -10.04 14.07
C ARG A 339 1.55 -10.32 14.26
N ALA A 340 1.08 -10.04 15.45
CA ALA A 340 -0.33 -10.19 15.78
C ALA A 340 -1.16 -8.94 15.40
N ASP A 341 -0.97 -8.47 14.17
CA ASP A 341 -1.79 -7.44 13.55
C ASP A 341 -2.93 -8.16 12.82
N VAL A 342 -4.13 -8.16 13.41
CA VAL A 342 -5.26 -8.99 13.00
C VAL A 342 -6.54 -8.16 13.00
N ILE A 343 -7.44 -8.45 12.07
CA ILE A 343 -8.79 -7.88 12.03
C ILE A 343 -9.84 -8.99 12.09
N ALA A 344 -10.98 -8.69 12.71
CA ALA A 344 -12.17 -9.51 12.67
C ALA A 344 -13.20 -8.87 11.74
N LEU A 345 -13.73 -9.62 10.80
CA LEU A 345 -14.65 -9.16 9.77
C LEU A 345 -15.98 -9.92 9.86
N ASP A 346 -17.05 -9.24 9.53
CA ASP A 346 -18.34 -9.85 9.27
C ASP A 346 -18.25 -10.79 8.05
N PRO A 347 -18.76 -12.03 8.11
CA PRO A 347 -18.58 -13.00 7.04
C PRO A 347 -19.29 -12.64 5.73
N ASP A 348 -20.39 -11.88 5.80
CA ASP A 348 -21.24 -11.57 4.65
C ASP A 348 -20.91 -10.21 4.03
N THR A 349 -20.67 -9.22 4.88
CA THR A 349 -20.46 -7.81 4.46
C THR A 349 -19.01 -7.38 4.47
N LEU A 350 -18.14 -8.14 5.14
CA LEU A 350 -16.75 -7.78 5.47
C LEU A 350 -16.67 -6.46 6.29
N ALA A 351 -17.72 -6.09 6.99
CA ALA A 351 -17.68 -4.98 7.93
C ALA A 351 -16.73 -5.31 9.09
N LEU A 352 -15.98 -4.33 9.55
CA LEU A 352 -15.04 -4.50 10.64
C LEU A 352 -15.76 -4.75 11.96
N ARG A 353 -15.34 -5.77 12.70
CA ARG A 353 -15.88 -6.13 14.04
C ARG A 353 -14.83 -6.00 15.14
N GLY A 354 -13.55 -5.92 14.82
CA GLY A 354 -12.46 -5.76 15.78
C GLY A 354 -11.11 -5.64 15.13
N VAL A 355 -10.17 -5.00 15.82
CA VAL A 355 -8.80 -4.76 15.37
C VAL A 355 -7.83 -5.07 16.50
N TRP A 356 -6.75 -5.75 16.19
CA TRP A 356 -5.62 -6.00 17.09
C TRP A 356 -4.35 -5.54 16.39
N VAL A 357 -3.52 -4.78 17.10
CA VAL A 357 -2.18 -4.37 16.67
C VAL A 357 -1.20 -4.82 17.72
N ASP A 358 -0.14 -5.49 17.32
CA ASP A 358 0.83 -6.09 18.25
C ASP A 358 0.17 -6.97 19.32
N GLY A 359 -0.98 -7.54 18.97
CA GLY A 359 -1.80 -8.38 19.84
C GLY A 359 -2.71 -7.66 20.82
N GLU A 360 -2.65 -6.34 20.90
CA GLU A 360 -3.52 -5.51 21.73
C GLU A 360 -4.80 -5.14 20.97
N SER A 361 -5.96 -5.33 21.62
CA SER A 361 -7.25 -4.93 21.06
C SER A 361 -7.40 -3.42 21.06
N LEU A 362 -7.80 -2.86 19.93
CA LEU A 362 -8.09 -1.41 19.77
C LEU A 362 -9.60 -1.12 19.85
N SER A 363 -10.45 -2.12 19.97
CA SER A 363 -11.93 -1.99 20.01
C SER A 363 -12.53 -2.89 21.05
#